data_8049cc4230c75883c100f9e2a1c03e81
#
_entry.id   8049cc4230c75883c100f9e2a1c03e81
#
_cell.length_a   1.000
_cell.length_b   1.000
_cell.length_c   1.000
_cell.angle_alpha   90.00
_cell.angle_beta   90.00
_cell.angle_gamma   90.00
#
_symmetry.space_group_name_H-M   'P 1'
#
loop_
_entity.id
_entity.type
_entity.pdbx_description
1 polymer ?
#
loop_
_entity_poly.entity_id
_entity_poly.type
_entity_poly.pdbx_seq_one_letter_code
_entity_poly.pdbx_strand_id
1 'polypeptide(L)' 'MRVGESVKITDGPFSGFSGTVDEILEDRSKVKVIVVIFGRKTQLELSFTQVTKE' A
#
# COMPACT_ATOMS: atom_id res chain seq x y z
N MET A 1 7.04 0.82 -9.23
CA MET A 1 6.75 0.32 -7.88
C MET A 1 7.22 -1.12 -7.76
N ARG A 2 7.86 -1.47 -6.68
CA ARG A 2 8.45 -2.79 -6.49
C ARG A 2 8.06 -3.37 -5.15
N VAL A 3 7.99 -4.70 -5.07
CA VAL A 3 7.80 -5.40 -3.80
C VAL A 3 8.95 -5.04 -2.86
N GLY A 4 8.61 -4.73 -1.61
CA GLY A 4 9.57 -4.29 -0.60
C GLY A 4 9.79 -2.79 -0.54
N GLU A 5 9.21 -2.04 -1.47
CA GLU A 5 9.35 -0.60 -1.51
C GLU A 5 8.40 0.07 -0.51
N SER A 6 8.87 1.16 0.08
CA SER A 6 8.01 1.94 1.00
C SER A 6 7.14 2.88 0.20
N VAL A 7 5.86 2.92 0.54
CA VAL A 7 4.89 3.79 -0.12
C VAL A 7 4.02 4.47 0.93
N LYS A 8 3.43 5.59 0.53
CA LYS A 8 2.48 6.30 1.36
C LYS A 8 1.10 6.21 0.73
N ILE A 9 0.09 5.96 1.55
CA ILE A 9 -1.29 5.92 1.09
C ILE A 9 -1.80 7.35 1.01
N THR A 10 -2.28 7.75 -0.18
CA THR A 10 -2.66 9.13 -0.45
C THR A 10 -4.16 9.33 -0.56
N ASP A 11 -4.94 8.24 -0.61
CA ASP A 11 -6.37 8.34 -0.79
C ASP A 11 -7.06 7.17 -0.08
N GLY A 12 -8.33 7.35 0.27
CA GLY A 12 -9.13 6.35 0.94
C GLY A 12 -9.07 6.48 2.46
N PRO A 13 -9.67 5.52 3.19
CA PRO A 13 -9.78 5.60 4.65
C PRO A 13 -8.43 5.49 5.36
N PHE A 14 -7.39 5.01 4.68
CA PHE A 14 -6.06 4.87 5.27
C PHE A 14 -5.08 5.92 4.77
N SER A 15 -5.60 7.00 4.19
CA SER A 15 -4.77 8.12 3.73
C SER A 15 -3.91 8.66 4.87
N GLY A 16 -2.63 8.86 4.58
CA GLY A 16 -1.66 9.34 5.57
C GLY A 16 -0.82 8.24 6.20
N PHE A 17 -1.24 6.98 6.07
CA PHE A 17 -0.43 5.86 6.55
C PHE A 17 0.66 5.52 5.53
N SER A 18 1.76 4.99 6.04
CA SER A 18 2.84 4.47 5.21
C SER A 18 2.86 2.95 5.32
N GLY A 19 3.25 2.29 4.26
CA GLY A 19 3.33 0.84 4.24
C GLY A 19 4.42 0.34 3.33
N THR A 20 4.54 -0.98 3.23
CA THR A 20 5.52 -1.64 2.38
C THR A 20 4.77 -2.47 1.34
N VAL A 21 5.19 -2.37 0.10
CA VAL A 21 4.58 -3.13 -0.99
C VAL A 21 4.86 -4.62 -0.77
N ASP A 22 3.81 -5.41 -0.68
CA ASP A 22 3.89 -6.85 -0.49
C ASP A 22 3.71 -7.61 -1.80
N GLU A 23 2.77 -7.15 -2.63
CA GLU A 23 2.49 -7.79 -3.91
C GLU A 23 1.95 -6.76 -4.89
N ILE A 24 2.27 -6.93 -6.16
CA ILE A 24 1.76 -6.06 -7.23
C ILE A 24 0.88 -6.90 -8.13
N LEU A 25 -0.38 -6.48 -8.29
CA LEU A 25 -1.38 -7.16 -9.11
C LEU A 25 -1.60 -6.35 -10.37
N GLU A 26 -0.72 -6.51 -11.34
CA GLU A 26 -0.72 -5.70 -12.56
C GLU A 26 -1.98 -5.88 -13.39
N ASP A 27 -2.51 -7.10 -13.42
CA ASP A 27 -3.73 -7.41 -14.17
C ASP A 27 -4.96 -6.66 -13.65
N ARG A 28 -4.92 -6.25 -12.40
CA ARG A 28 -6.02 -5.52 -11.75
C ARG A 28 -5.68 -4.07 -11.49
N SER A 29 -4.48 -3.65 -11.79
CA SER A 29 -3.97 -2.31 -11.43
C SER A 29 -4.09 -2.06 -9.93
N LYS A 30 -3.79 -3.08 -9.14
CA LYS A 30 -3.86 -3.03 -7.68
C LYS A 30 -2.51 -3.37 -7.08
N VAL A 31 -2.33 -2.99 -5.83
CA VAL A 31 -1.12 -3.30 -5.08
C VAL A 31 -1.53 -3.70 -3.67
N LYS A 32 -0.89 -4.73 -3.14
CA LYS A 32 -1.09 -5.13 -1.76
C LYS A 32 0.02 -4.51 -0.92
N VAL A 33 -0.38 -3.80 0.10
CA VAL A 33 0.54 -3.04 0.97
C VAL A 33 0.34 -3.50 2.40
N ILE A 34 1.44 -3.72 3.11
CA ILE A 34 1.41 -4.05 4.52
C ILE A 34 1.58 -2.76 5.31
N VAL A 35 0.60 -2.47 6.16
CA VAL A 35 0.60 -1.30 7.02
C VAL A 35 0.50 -1.77 8.47
N VAL A 36 1.28 -1.16 9.35
CA VAL A 36 1.20 -1.47 10.78
C VAL A 36 0.21 -0.50 11.43
N ILE A 37 -0.90 -1.04 11.89
CA ILE A 37 -1.97 -0.28 12.55
C ILE A 37 -2.15 -0.84 13.96
N PHE A 38 -1.99 0.01 14.97
CA PHE A 38 -2.08 -0.39 16.37
C PHE A 38 -1.16 -1.58 16.69
N GLY A 39 0.06 -1.55 16.15
CA GLY A 39 1.04 -2.61 16.38
C GLY A 39 0.78 -3.91 15.62
N ARG A 40 -0.18 -3.92 14.71
CA ARG A 40 -0.53 -5.11 13.94
C ARG A 40 -0.27 -4.88 12.47
N LYS A 41 0.28 -5.89 11.81
CA LYS A 41 0.47 -5.86 10.36
C LYS A 41 -0.87 -6.12 9.68
N THR A 42 -1.29 -5.17 8.85
CA THR A 42 -2.55 -5.26 8.12
C THR A 42 -2.25 -5.18 6.65
N GLN A 43 -2.74 -6.13 5.86
CA GLN A 43 -2.57 -6.12 4.41
C GLN A 43 -3.77 -5.41 3.78
N LEU A 44 -3.47 -4.45 2.92
CA LEU A 44 -4.50 -3.68 2.22
C LEU A 44 -4.30 -3.82 0.72
N GLU A 45 -5.40 -3.99 -0.01
CA GLU A 45 -5.35 -3.97 -1.47
C GLU A 45 -5.83 -2.60 -1.93
N LEU A 46 -4.96 -1.87 -2.65
CA LEU A 46 -5.21 -0.49 -3.06
C LEU A 46 -4.94 -0.35 -4.55
N SER A 47 -5.59 0.64 -5.17
CA SER A 47 -5.29 0.99 -6.55
C SER A 47 -3.94 1.69 -6.62
N PHE A 48 -3.27 1.60 -7.77
CA PHE A 48 -1.99 2.30 -7.98
C PHE A 48 -2.13 3.80 -7.76
N THR A 49 -3.32 4.35 -7.98
CA THR A 49 -3.57 5.78 -7.79
C THR A 49 -3.75 6.19 -6.34
N GLN A 50 -3.88 5.23 -5.43
CA GLN A 50 -4.10 5.49 -4.01
C GLN A 50 -2.80 5.47 -3.19
N VAL A 51 -1.69 5.18 -3.83
CA VAL A 51 -0.39 5.12 -3.15
C VAL A 51 0.64 5.91 -3.94
N THR A 52 1.63 6.40 -3.23
CA THR A 52 2.74 7.10 -3.86
C THR A 52 4.04 6.60 -3.23
N LYS A 53 5.10 6.63 -4.02
CA LYS A 53 6.42 6.22 -3.54
C LYS A 53 6.92 7.23 -2.52
N GLU A 54 7.40 6.73 -1.41
CA GLU A 54 8.03 7.56 -0.40
C GLU A 54 9.48 7.86 -0.69
#